data_09720a30c57e53cd64636126b8446a9c
#
_entry.id   09720a30c57e53cd64636126b8446a9c
#
_cell.length_a   1.000
_cell.length_b   1.000
_cell.length_c   1.000
_cell.angle_alpha   90.00
_cell.angle_beta   90.00
_cell.angle_gamma   90.00
#
_symmetry.space_group_name_H-M   'P 1'
#
loop_
_entity.id
_entity.type
_entity.pdbx_description
1 polymer ?
#
loop_
_entity_poly.entity_id
_entity_poly.type
_entity_poly.pdbx_seq_one_letter_code
_entity_poly.pdbx_strand_id
1 'polypeptide(L)'
;MKAIVLQRSSDTKIELVALPKPVCQPNEVLIRIKAAALNHRDEWCRKGLYPNIKDGIVLGSDAAGIVEEVGASVDPKLIGQEVMLNPALHWGDNEKAQGKNFEIIGMPRNGTFAEYVAVPADRVFPKPSHLSWEEAAALPLAGLTAY
;
A
#
# COMPACT_ATOMS: atom_id res chain seq x y z
N MET A 1 10.42 -8.32 -8.76
CA MET A 1 9.86 -8.58 -7.42
C MET A 1 8.72 -9.58 -7.48
N LYS A 2 8.50 -10.36 -6.43
CA LYS A 2 7.30 -11.19 -6.27
C LYS A 2 6.14 -10.32 -5.80
N ALA A 3 4.93 -10.60 -6.32
CA ALA A 3 3.72 -9.89 -5.94
C ALA A 3 2.48 -10.78 -6.09
N ILE A 4 1.44 -10.53 -5.30
CA ILE A 4 0.14 -11.18 -5.42
C ILE A 4 -0.80 -10.22 -6.15
N VAL A 5 -1.25 -10.61 -7.34
CA VAL A 5 -2.15 -9.82 -8.16
C VAL A 5 -3.56 -10.42 -8.19
N LEU A 6 -4.54 -9.56 -8.39
CA LEU A 6 -5.89 -9.99 -8.72
C LEU A 6 -5.92 -10.57 -10.14
N GLN A 7 -6.43 -11.80 -10.29
CA GLN A 7 -6.60 -12.48 -11.58
C GLN A 7 -7.90 -13.28 -11.56
N ARG A 8 -9.00 -12.62 -11.89
CA ARG A 8 -10.37 -13.18 -11.74
C ARG A 8 -10.65 -14.39 -12.63
N SER A 9 -9.83 -14.63 -13.64
CA SER A 9 -9.90 -15.81 -14.49
C SER A 9 -9.28 -17.06 -13.89
N SER A 10 -8.45 -16.93 -12.84
CA SER A 10 -7.88 -18.08 -12.12
C SER A 10 -8.86 -18.65 -11.09
N ASP A 11 -8.68 -19.92 -10.71
CA ASP A 11 -9.54 -20.61 -9.74
C ASP A 11 -9.55 -19.92 -8.37
N THR A 12 -8.38 -19.48 -7.91
CA THR A 12 -8.20 -18.75 -6.64
C THR A 12 -8.52 -17.27 -6.75
N LYS A 13 -8.65 -16.74 -7.98
CA LYS A 13 -8.82 -15.33 -8.35
C LYS A 13 -7.67 -14.41 -7.94
N ILE A 14 -6.57 -14.97 -7.49
CA ILE A 14 -5.31 -14.30 -7.21
C ILE A 14 -4.16 -15.15 -7.72
N GLU A 15 -3.06 -14.51 -8.11
CA GLU A 15 -1.85 -15.20 -8.58
C GLU A 15 -0.59 -14.58 -8.00
N LEU A 16 0.39 -15.42 -7.66
CA LEU A 16 1.75 -14.99 -7.36
C LEU A 16 2.52 -14.83 -8.65
N VAL A 17 2.94 -13.63 -8.95
CA VAL A 17 3.64 -13.28 -10.20
C VAL A 17 4.98 -12.61 -9.94
N ALA A 18 5.84 -12.62 -10.95
CA ALA A 18 7.06 -11.81 -10.99
C ALA A 18 6.78 -10.51 -11.77
N LEU A 19 6.95 -9.37 -11.12
CA LEU A 19 6.79 -8.03 -11.70
C LEU A 19 8.13 -7.27 -11.65
N PRO A 20 8.33 -6.26 -12.51
CA PRO A 20 9.42 -5.32 -12.33
C PRO A 20 9.29 -4.60 -10.98
N LYS A 21 10.42 -4.19 -10.39
CA LYS A 21 10.43 -3.31 -9.22
C LYS A 21 9.79 -1.97 -9.60
N PRO A 22 8.93 -1.37 -8.76
CA PRO A 22 8.34 -0.06 -9.07
C PRO A 22 9.41 1.01 -9.22
N VAL A 23 9.19 1.93 -10.16
CA VAL A 23 10.03 3.12 -10.33
C VAL A 23 9.52 4.20 -9.38
N CYS A 24 10.42 4.72 -8.54
CA CYS A 24 10.12 5.80 -7.60
C CYS A 24 9.95 7.13 -8.37
N GLN A 25 8.76 7.74 -8.29
CA GLN A 25 8.50 9.04 -8.90
C GLN A 25 9.12 10.18 -8.06
N PRO A 26 9.25 11.41 -8.59
CA PRO A 26 9.97 12.50 -7.90
C PRO A 26 9.49 12.80 -6.48
N ASN A 27 8.21 12.63 -6.17
CA ASN A 27 7.59 12.89 -4.86
C ASN A 27 7.27 11.62 -4.06
N GLU A 28 7.77 10.46 -4.50
CA GLU A 28 7.52 9.17 -3.89
C GLU A 28 8.71 8.65 -3.11
N VAL A 29 8.44 7.66 -2.28
CA VAL A 29 9.43 6.77 -1.68
C VAL A 29 9.17 5.35 -2.15
N LEU A 30 10.23 4.58 -2.32
CA LEU A 30 10.16 3.14 -2.55
C LEU A 30 10.42 2.42 -1.23
N ILE A 31 9.45 1.64 -0.81
CA ILE A 31 9.51 0.88 0.44
C ILE A 31 9.80 -0.58 0.12
N ARG A 32 10.84 -1.13 0.74
CA ARG A 32 11.04 -2.58 0.82
C ARG A 32 10.20 -3.11 1.96
N ILE A 33 9.14 -3.86 1.63
CA ILE A 33 8.13 -4.34 2.57
C ILE A 33 8.73 -5.43 3.47
N LYS A 34 8.47 -5.33 4.76
CA LYS A 34 8.81 -6.32 5.80
C LYS A 34 7.61 -7.12 6.25
N ALA A 35 6.47 -6.45 6.36
CA ALA A 35 5.18 -7.07 6.63
C ALA A 35 4.07 -6.30 5.91
N ALA A 36 3.03 -7.02 5.52
CA ALA A 36 1.78 -6.48 4.99
C ALA A 36 0.61 -7.14 5.71
N ALA A 37 -0.50 -6.41 5.89
CA ALA A 37 -1.66 -6.93 6.59
C ALA A 37 -2.85 -7.12 5.65
N LEU A 38 -3.62 -8.16 5.92
CA LEU A 38 -4.87 -8.46 5.24
C LEU A 38 -5.99 -7.57 5.77
N ASN A 39 -6.78 -7.01 4.85
CA ASN A 39 -7.99 -6.27 5.16
C ASN A 39 -9.19 -6.91 4.47
N HIS A 40 -10.38 -6.75 5.02
CA HIS A 40 -11.61 -7.31 4.47
C HIS A 40 -11.86 -6.83 3.02
N ARG A 41 -11.41 -5.63 2.66
CA ARG A 41 -11.50 -5.11 1.29
C ARG A 41 -10.72 -5.95 0.27
N ASP A 42 -9.62 -6.60 0.66
CA ASP A 42 -8.84 -7.46 -0.23
C ASP A 42 -9.66 -8.67 -0.66
N GLU A 43 -10.43 -9.25 0.26
CA GLU A 43 -11.35 -10.34 -0.02
C GLU A 43 -12.54 -9.88 -0.89
N TRP A 44 -13.07 -8.66 -0.68
CA TRP A 44 -14.09 -8.08 -1.56
C TRP A 44 -13.55 -7.89 -2.98
N CYS A 45 -12.31 -7.43 -3.15
CA CYS A 45 -11.65 -7.34 -4.45
C CYS A 45 -11.53 -8.73 -5.09
N ARG A 46 -11.05 -9.73 -4.34
CA ARG A 46 -10.91 -11.10 -4.81
C ARG A 46 -12.25 -11.70 -5.27
N LYS A 47 -13.34 -11.42 -4.54
CA LYS A 47 -14.71 -11.86 -4.89
C LYS A 47 -15.33 -11.10 -6.06
N GLY A 48 -14.72 -10.03 -6.54
CA GLY A 48 -15.30 -9.21 -7.60
C GLY A 48 -16.39 -8.24 -7.11
N LEU A 49 -16.47 -7.97 -5.81
CA LEU A 49 -17.54 -7.19 -5.17
C LEU A 49 -17.07 -5.79 -4.70
N TYR A 50 -15.93 -5.33 -5.17
CA TYR A 50 -15.39 -4.01 -4.87
C TYR A 50 -15.52 -3.07 -6.09
N PRO A 51 -15.77 -1.76 -5.92
CA PRO A 51 -15.86 -0.85 -7.05
C PRO A 51 -14.51 -0.68 -7.78
N ASN A 52 -14.59 -0.37 -9.08
CA ASN A 52 -13.43 -0.07 -9.94
C ASN A 52 -12.37 -1.18 -10.00
N ILE A 53 -12.78 -2.44 -9.89
CA ILE A 53 -11.89 -3.60 -9.92
C ILE A 53 -11.18 -3.71 -11.26
N LYS A 54 -9.86 -3.95 -11.21
CA LYS A 54 -9.00 -4.23 -12.37
C LYS A 54 -8.16 -5.47 -12.09
N ASP A 55 -8.10 -6.38 -13.09
CA ASP A 55 -7.17 -7.50 -13.03
C ASP A 55 -5.72 -7.03 -13.21
N GLY A 56 -4.77 -7.80 -12.72
CA GLY A 56 -3.35 -7.49 -12.76
C GLY A 56 -2.87 -6.49 -11.70
N ILE A 57 -3.79 -5.92 -10.90
CA ILE A 57 -3.42 -5.02 -9.79
C ILE A 57 -2.90 -5.85 -8.61
N VAL A 58 -1.79 -5.41 -8.03
CA VAL A 58 -1.26 -5.94 -6.76
C VAL A 58 -2.21 -5.55 -5.64
N LEU A 59 -2.72 -6.54 -4.90
CA LEU A 59 -3.60 -6.32 -3.76
C LEU A 59 -2.83 -5.87 -2.50
N GLY A 60 -3.58 -5.64 -1.41
CA GLY A 60 -3.05 -5.21 -0.12
C GLY A 60 -2.98 -3.69 0.02
N SER A 61 -3.37 -3.21 1.20
CA SER A 61 -3.40 -1.77 1.49
C SER A 61 -2.38 -1.37 2.54
N ASP A 62 -2.18 -2.21 3.53
CA ASP A 62 -1.34 -1.94 4.69
C ASP A 62 0.03 -2.60 4.58
N ALA A 63 1.06 -1.86 4.99
CA ALA A 63 2.42 -2.38 5.11
C ALA A 63 3.25 -1.61 6.12
N ALA A 64 4.29 -2.28 6.61
CA ALA A 64 5.45 -1.69 7.24
C ALA A 64 6.72 -2.19 6.56
N GLY A 65 7.74 -1.35 6.50
CA GLY A 65 8.97 -1.68 5.78
C GLY A 65 10.05 -0.64 5.96
N ILE A 66 11.06 -0.70 5.11
CA ILE A 66 12.21 0.21 5.13
C ILE A 66 12.21 1.00 3.83
N VAL A 67 12.37 2.31 3.93
CA VAL A 67 12.57 3.18 2.76
C VAL A 67 13.90 2.82 2.09
N GLU A 68 13.84 2.35 0.85
CA GLU A 68 15.02 1.93 0.09
C GLU A 68 15.49 3.01 -0.89
N GLU A 69 14.56 3.71 -1.52
CA GLU A 69 14.85 4.81 -2.45
C GLU A 69 13.88 5.97 -2.21
N VAL A 70 14.28 7.17 -2.58
CA VAL A 70 13.45 8.37 -2.55
C VAL A 70 13.49 9.08 -3.90
N GLY A 71 12.39 9.69 -4.29
CA GLY A 71 12.32 10.55 -5.47
C GLY A 71 13.09 11.86 -5.31
N ALA A 72 13.38 12.51 -6.42
CA ALA A 72 14.23 13.70 -6.46
C ALA A 72 13.73 14.90 -5.63
N SER A 73 12.43 14.93 -5.29
CA SER A 73 11.81 15.99 -4.49
C SER A 73 11.61 15.61 -3.02
N VAL A 74 12.13 14.45 -2.60
CA VAL A 74 11.96 13.92 -1.23
C VAL A 74 13.27 14.01 -0.46
N ASP A 75 13.19 14.29 0.85
CA ASP A 75 14.38 14.38 1.72
C ASP A 75 15.11 13.01 1.75
N PRO A 76 16.38 12.94 1.32
CA PRO A 76 17.15 11.70 1.32
C PRO A 76 17.39 11.10 2.71
N LYS A 77 17.15 11.85 3.79
CA LYS A 77 17.22 11.32 5.16
C LYS A 77 16.17 10.25 5.47
N LEU A 78 15.15 10.11 4.63
CA LEU A 78 14.18 9.03 4.74
C LEU A 78 14.76 7.66 4.37
N ILE A 79 15.83 7.60 3.57
CA ILE A 79 16.46 6.33 3.20
C ILE A 79 16.94 5.59 4.46
N GLY A 80 16.58 4.32 4.57
CA GLY A 80 16.89 3.47 5.72
C GLY A 80 15.93 3.59 6.89
N GLN A 81 14.98 4.53 6.87
CA GLN A 81 13.99 4.68 7.94
C GLN A 81 13.00 3.52 7.94
N GLU A 82 12.66 3.03 9.14
CA GLU A 82 11.57 2.09 9.38
C GLU A 82 10.24 2.84 9.38
N VAL A 83 9.34 2.45 8.48
CA VAL A 83 8.08 3.17 8.26
C VAL A 83 6.88 2.24 8.23
N MET A 84 5.72 2.82 8.51
CA MET A 84 4.40 2.27 8.25
C MET A 84 3.68 3.18 7.24
N LEU A 85 2.75 2.62 6.48
CA LEU A 85 2.09 3.25 5.35
C LEU A 85 0.66 3.66 5.68
N ASN A 86 0.29 4.93 5.46
CA ASN A 86 -1.11 5.33 5.37
C ASN A 86 -1.63 5.00 3.97
N PRO A 87 -2.60 4.06 3.83
CA PRO A 87 -3.07 3.63 2.52
C PRO A 87 -4.02 4.62 1.83
N ALA A 88 -4.50 5.65 2.52
CA ALA A 88 -5.46 6.62 2.02
C ALA A 88 -4.77 7.72 1.19
N LEU A 89 -5.21 7.90 -0.06
CA LEU A 89 -4.70 8.90 -0.98
C LEU A 89 -5.81 9.88 -1.35
N HIS A 90 -5.46 11.17 -1.50
CA HIS A 90 -6.36 12.20 -2.05
C HIS A 90 -7.70 12.35 -1.31
N TRP A 91 -7.67 12.28 0.05
CA TRP A 91 -8.89 12.48 0.87
C TRP A 91 -9.62 13.77 0.50
N GLY A 92 -8.89 14.85 0.24
CA GLY A 92 -9.46 16.17 -0.06
C GLY A 92 -9.51 17.07 1.17
N ASP A 93 -10.06 18.28 0.97
CA ASP A 93 -10.05 19.35 1.98
C ASP A 93 -11.20 19.23 3.00
N ASN A 94 -12.18 18.41 2.73
CA ASN A 94 -13.30 18.18 3.65
C ASN A 94 -12.97 17.03 4.60
N GLU A 95 -12.70 17.34 5.86
CA GLU A 95 -12.40 16.33 6.88
C GLU A 95 -13.54 15.31 7.10
N LYS A 96 -14.79 15.71 6.84
CA LYS A 96 -15.98 14.89 7.11
C LYS A 96 -16.38 13.96 5.95
N ALA A 97 -15.79 14.11 4.77
CA ALA A 97 -16.15 13.31 3.60
C ALA A 97 -14.99 13.23 2.61
N GLN A 98 -14.82 12.05 2.03
CA GLN A 98 -13.82 11.81 1.00
C GLN A 98 -14.07 12.63 -0.26
N GLY A 99 -13.01 13.12 -0.87
CA GLY A 99 -13.03 13.81 -2.16
C GLY A 99 -13.28 12.88 -3.35
N LYS A 100 -13.56 13.45 -4.51
CA LYS A 100 -13.84 12.70 -5.74
C LYS A 100 -12.68 11.81 -6.20
N ASN A 101 -11.45 12.19 -5.85
CA ASN A 101 -10.22 11.51 -6.25
C ASN A 101 -9.68 10.57 -5.15
N PHE A 102 -10.46 10.34 -4.11
CA PHE A 102 -10.05 9.46 -3.02
C PHE A 102 -9.78 8.05 -3.53
N GLU A 103 -8.63 7.52 -3.18
CA GLU A 103 -8.19 6.16 -3.49
C GLU A 103 -7.60 5.49 -2.25
N ILE A 104 -7.66 4.18 -2.24
CA ILE A 104 -6.92 3.34 -1.28
C ILE A 104 -5.96 2.46 -2.06
N ILE A 105 -4.71 2.37 -1.61
CA ILE A 105 -3.68 1.49 -2.17
C ILE A 105 -4.18 0.03 -2.18
N GLY A 106 -3.87 -0.73 -3.23
CA GLY A 106 -4.31 -2.10 -3.45
C GLY A 106 -5.53 -2.26 -4.35
N MET A 107 -6.21 -1.17 -4.74
CA MET A 107 -7.24 -1.07 -5.76
C MET A 107 -7.76 0.38 -5.80
N PRO A 108 -7.73 1.10 -6.91
CA PRO A 108 -7.31 0.67 -8.28
C PRO A 108 -5.80 0.72 -8.54
N ARG A 109 -4.98 1.17 -7.60
CA ARG A 109 -3.52 1.21 -7.66
C ARG A 109 -2.91 -0.08 -7.13
N ASN A 110 -1.68 -0.38 -7.57
CA ASN A 110 -0.89 -1.46 -7.00
C ASN A 110 -0.68 -1.26 -5.50
N GLY A 111 -0.78 -2.35 -4.77
CA GLY A 111 -0.76 -2.40 -3.32
C GLY A 111 0.47 -3.06 -2.73
N THR A 112 0.29 -3.59 -1.53
CA THR A 112 1.36 -3.97 -0.62
C THR A 112 1.65 -5.47 -0.55
N PHE A 113 0.86 -6.33 -1.22
CA PHE A 113 1.17 -7.76 -1.28
C PHE A 113 2.27 -8.03 -2.31
N ALA A 114 3.41 -7.41 -2.09
CA ALA A 114 4.61 -7.47 -2.91
C ALA A 114 5.88 -7.25 -2.08
N GLU A 115 7.04 -7.46 -2.67
CA GLU A 115 8.32 -7.17 -2.00
C GLU A 115 8.58 -5.66 -1.89
N TYR A 116 8.02 -4.86 -2.79
CA TYR A 116 8.20 -3.40 -2.86
C TYR A 116 6.92 -2.68 -3.23
N VAL A 117 6.77 -1.46 -2.70
CA VAL A 117 5.72 -0.51 -3.10
C VAL A 117 6.29 0.91 -3.21
N ALA A 118 5.89 1.65 -4.24
CA ALA A 118 6.18 3.08 -4.38
C ALA A 118 4.94 3.87 -3.99
N VAL A 119 5.10 4.85 -3.09
CA VAL A 119 4.00 5.67 -2.55
C VAL A 119 4.45 7.11 -2.34
N PRO A 120 3.52 8.10 -2.36
CA PRO A 120 3.86 9.46 -2.01
C PRO A 120 4.53 9.56 -0.63
N ALA A 121 5.57 10.38 -0.50
CA ALA A 121 6.37 10.48 0.72
C ALA A 121 5.57 10.97 1.93
N ASP A 122 4.48 11.72 1.70
CA ASP A 122 3.57 12.21 2.75
C ASP A 122 2.63 11.10 3.28
N ARG A 123 2.68 9.92 2.71
CA ARG A 123 1.91 8.75 3.16
C ARG A 123 2.71 7.78 4.02
N VAL A 124 3.97 8.07 4.33
CA VAL A 124 4.78 7.24 5.20
C VAL A 124 5.04 7.91 6.54
N PHE A 125 5.00 7.12 7.59
CA PHE A 125 5.17 7.58 8.97
C PHE A 125 6.19 6.68 9.68
N PRO A 126 6.98 7.22 10.61
CA PRO A 126 7.92 6.40 11.37
C PRO A 126 7.20 5.22 12.05
N LYS A 127 7.73 4.03 11.91
CA LYS A 127 7.24 2.87 12.65
C LYS A 127 7.54 3.07 14.14
N PRO A 128 6.55 2.95 15.04
CA PRO A 128 6.81 2.97 16.47
C PRO A 128 7.80 1.87 16.87
N SER A 129 8.83 2.21 17.64
CA SER A 129 9.93 1.31 17.96
C SER A 129 9.52 0.09 18.79
N HIS A 130 8.41 0.19 19.54
CA HIS A 130 7.87 -0.89 20.37
C HIS A 130 7.00 -1.89 19.60
N LEU A 131 6.64 -1.60 18.34
CA LEU A 131 5.85 -2.52 17.53
C LEU A 131 6.76 -3.41 16.67
N SER A 132 6.36 -4.66 16.51
CA SER A 132 6.91 -5.55 15.49
C SER A 132 6.54 -5.04 14.07
N TRP A 133 7.10 -5.65 13.04
CA TRP A 133 6.73 -5.33 11.66
C TRP A 133 5.28 -5.68 11.36
N GLU A 134 4.81 -6.81 11.86
CA GLU A 134 3.46 -7.32 11.68
C GLU A 134 2.43 -6.44 12.39
N GLU A 135 2.71 -6.06 13.64
CA GLU A 135 1.85 -5.14 14.40
C GLU A 135 1.75 -3.77 13.73
N ALA A 136 2.89 -3.21 13.32
CA ALA A 136 2.92 -1.92 12.62
C ALA A 136 2.18 -1.98 11.27
N ALA A 137 2.30 -3.09 10.53
CA ALA A 137 1.58 -3.28 9.27
C ALA A 137 0.06 -3.42 9.46
N ALA A 138 -0.38 -4.02 10.57
CA ALA A 138 -1.82 -4.27 10.79
C ALA A 138 -2.62 -3.05 11.26
N LEU A 139 -1.95 -1.94 11.61
CA LEU A 139 -2.56 -0.82 12.30
C LEU A 139 -3.21 0.23 11.39
N PRO A 140 -2.64 0.62 10.22
CA PRO A 140 -3.03 1.85 9.54
C PRO A 140 -4.48 1.88 9.06
N LEU A 141 -4.92 0.96 8.22
CA LEU A 141 -6.26 1.02 7.63
C LEU A 141 -7.34 0.81 8.71
N ALA A 142 -7.16 -0.19 9.56
CA ALA A 142 -8.11 -0.49 10.62
C ALA A 142 -8.18 0.65 11.65
N GLY A 143 -7.03 1.19 12.07
CA GLY A 143 -6.94 2.32 12.99
C GLY A 143 -7.58 3.58 12.45
N LEU A 144 -7.27 3.95 11.20
CA LEU A 144 -7.86 5.12 10.53
C LEU A 144 -9.37 4.98 10.32
N THR A 145 -9.85 3.75 10.09
CA THR A 145 -11.29 3.50 9.92
C THR A 145 -12.05 3.61 11.25
N ALA A 146 -11.42 3.24 12.36
CA ALA A 146 -12.02 3.28 13.69
C ALA A 146 -12.00 4.68 14.32
N TYR A 147 -11.04 5.54 13.97
CA TYR A 147 -10.88 6.91 14.47
C TYR A 147 -11.92 7.83 13.83
#